data_9d6682f06df605d1773870794543df39
#
_entry.id   9d6682f06df605d1773870794543df39
#
_cell.length_a   1.000
_cell.length_b   1.000
_cell.length_c   1.000
_cell.angle_alpha   90.00
_cell.angle_beta   90.00
_cell.angle_gamma   90.00
#
_symmetry.space_group_name_H-M   'P 1'
#
loop_
_entity.id
_entity.type
_entity.pdbx_description
1 polymer ?
#
loop_
_entity_poly.entity_id
_entity_poly.type
_entity_poly.pdbx_seq_one_letter_code
_entity_poly.pdbx_strand_id
1 'polypeptide(L)'
;MMQSSISSGEAVVRLSRPQVMVAACKSRFRVLVAGRRTGKSFLCRFILYQKARQNPATVCWYVAPTYRMARQIMWKELKEHVPTHEIQKKDETDLRIELVNGSIIALRGADNPDSLRGVGLDLAVLDEVQDIDPDTWLAVLRPALADRMGRALFCGTPKGFNWFY
;
A
#
# COMPACT_ATOMS: atom_id res chain seq x y z
N MET A 1 12.20 24.93 8.44
CA MET A 1 12.59 23.68 7.74
C MET A 1 12.88 22.62 8.78
N MET A 2 11.94 21.72 9.05
CA MET A 2 12.21 20.54 9.87
C MET A 2 12.56 19.40 8.94
N GLN A 3 13.85 19.09 8.81
CA GLN A 3 14.37 17.88 8.21
C GLN A 3 14.48 16.83 9.31
N SER A 4 13.64 15.82 9.31
CA SER A 4 13.89 14.64 10.12
C SER A 4 14.76 13.68 9.31
N SER A 5 16.05 13.69 9.58
CA SER A 5 17.01 12.71 9.10
C SER A 5 17.08 11.55 10.11
N ILE A 6 16.73 10.35 9.68
CA ILE A 6 17.01 9.11 10.41
C ILE A 6 18.24 8.50 9.75
N SER A 7 19.34 8.47 10.49
CA SER A 7 20.62 7.90 10.08
C SER A 7 20.75 6.48 10.61
N SER A 8 20.87 5.51 9.72
CA SER A 8 21.59 4.25 9.93
C SER A 8 21.74 3.54 8.59
N GLY A 9 22.86 3.79 7.86
CA GLY A 9 23.23 3.02 6.66
C GLY A 9 22.20 2.87 5.53
N GLU A 10 21.06 3.53 5.62
CA GLU A 10 19.89 3.36 4.80
C GLU A 10 19.70 4.56 3.87
N ALA A 11 19.20 4.29 2.68
CA ALA A 11 18.86 5.35 1.74
C ALA A 11 17.86 6.32 2.37
N VAL A 12 18.25 7.58 2.52
CA VAL A 12 17.39 8.64 3.06
C VAL A 12 16.24 8.89 2.10
N VAL A 13 15.04 8.46 2.48
CA VAL A 13 13.81 8.73 1.72
C VAL A 13 13.32 10.13 2.06
N ARG A 14 13.28 11.01 1.06
CA ARG A 14 12.76 12.37 1.22
C ARG A 14 11.29 12.43 0.80
N LEU A 15 10.41 12.72 1.74
CA LEU A 15 9.00 12.98 1.49
C LEU A 15 8.75 14.49 1.35
N SER A 16 7.86 14.88 0.45
CA SER A 16 7.33 16.24 0.40
C SER A 16 6.43 16.50 1.63
N ARG A 17 6.20 17.79 1.95
CA ARG A 17 5.35 18.17 3.09
C ARG A 17 3.95 17.51 3.06
N PRO A 18 3.21 17.50 1.93
CA PRO A 18 1.93 16.77 1.86
C PRO A 18 2.07 15.26 2.10
N GLN A 19 3.13 14.63 1.58
CA GLN A 19 3.38 13.20 1.78
C GLN A 19 3.66 12.88 3.26
N VAL A 20 4.42 13.74 3.95
CA VAL A 20 4.66 13.61 5.40
C VAL A 20 3.35 13.67 6.17
N MET A 21 2.46 14.62 5.84
CA MET A 21 1.15 14.73 6.50
C MET A 21 0.32 13.46 6.36
N VAL A 22 0.26 12.87 5.17
CA VAL A 22 -0.46 11.62 4.93
C VAL A 22 0.19 10.44 5.64
N ALA A 23 1.52 10.34 5.60
CA ALA A 23 2.26 9.25 6.25
C ALA A 23 2.12 9.29 7.78
N ALA A 24 2.19 10.47 8.38
CA ALA A 24 2.08 10.69 9.82
C ALA A 24 0.64 10.62 10.36
N CYS A 25 -0.38 10.66 9.50
CA CYS A 25 -1.77 10.64 9.90
C CYS A 25 -2.12 9.32 10.61
N LYS A 26 -2.70 9.42 11.81
CA LYS A 26 -3.05 8.27 12.66
C LYS A 26 -4.44 7.71 12.40
N SER A 27 -5.24 8.35 11.54
CA SER A 27 -6.58 7.87 11.19
C SER A 27 -6.53 6.46 10.62
N ARG A 28 -7.51 5.64 11.02
CA ARG A 28 -7.63 4.26 10.54
C ARG A 28 -7.82 4.19 9.03
N PHE A 29 -8.67 5.05 8.50
CA PHE A 29 -8.92 5.19 7.06
C PHE A 29 -8.49 6.59 6.61
N ARG A 30 -7.69 6.64 5.57
CA ARG A 30 -7.13 7.86 5.01
C ARG A 30 -7.47 7.94 3.54
N VAL A 31 -7.82 9.12 3.08
CA VAL A 31 -8.14 9.39 1.67
C VAL A 31 -7.16 10.42 1.13
N LEU A 32 -6.51 10.09 0.03
CA LEU A 32 -5.59 10.96 -0.70
C LEU A 32 -6.09 11.17 -2.12
N VAL A 33 -6.65 12.34 -2.37
CA VAL A 33 -7.03 12.78 -3.72
C VAL A 33 -5.94 13.71 -4.22
N ALA A 34 -5.27 13.33 -5.29
CA ALA A 34 -4.18 14.14 -5.85
C ALA A 34 -4.03 13.89 -7.35
N GLY A 35 -3.60 14.91 -8.08
CA GLY A 35 -3.38 14.83 -9.52
C GLY A 35 -2.35 13.80 -9.95
N ARG A 36 -2.21 13.60 -11.25
CA ARG A 36 -1.15 12.76 -11.82
C ARG A 36 0.23 13.36 -11.51
N ARG A 37 1.26 12.50 -11.40
CA ARG A 37 2.67 12.89 -11.16
C ARG A 37 2.93 13.60 -9.81
N THR A 38 2.04 13.53 -8.85
CA THR A 38 2.21 14.10 -7.49
C THR A 38 2.98 13.18 -6.54
N GLY A 39 3.43 12.01 -6.99
CA GLY A 39 4.16 11.05 -6.16
C GLY A 39 3.26 10.15 -5.30
N LYS A 40 1.99 9.92 -5.70
CA LYS A 40 1.07 9.00 -5.00
C LYS A 40 1.65 7.59 -4.85
N SER A 41 2.08 6.97 -5.95
CA SER A 41 2.61 5.59 -5.95
C SER A 41 3.88 5.48 -5.11
N PHE A 42 4.75 6.50 -5.14
CA PHE A 42 5.90 6.59 -4.25
C PHE A 42 5.49 6.58 -2.78
N LEU A 43 4.50 7.38 -2.40
CA LEU A 43 3.98 7.42 -1.04
C LEU A 43 3.31 6.09 -0.64
N CYS A 44 2.53 5.47 -1.53
CA CYS A 44 1.93 4.15 -1.31
C CYS A 44 2.99 3.11 -0.98
N ARG A 45 4.05 3.04 -1.78
CA ARG A 45 5.20 2.14 -1.58
C ARG A 45 5.87 2.39 -0.21
N PHE A 46 6.15 3.66 0.09
CA PHE A 46 6.75 4.05 1.35
C PHE A 46 5.92 3.59 2.56
N ILE A 47 4.61 3.86 2.54
CA ILE A 47 3.70 3.50 3.64
C ILE A 47 3.60 1.98 3.80
N LEU A 48 3.52 1.22 2.71
CA LEU A 48 3.50 -0.24 2.73
C LEU A 48 4.76 -0.81 3.39
N TYR A 49 5.93 -0.38 2.91
CA TYR A 49 7.20 -0.86 3.42
C TYR A 49 7.43 -0.44 4.88
N GLN A 50 7.16 0.80 5.24
CA GLN A 50 7.30 1.26 6.62
C GLN A 50 6.40 0.47 7.59
N LYS A 51 5.15 0.20 7.21
CA LYS A 51 4.25 -0.62 8.04
C LYS A 51 4.78 -2.03 8.24
N ALA A 52 5.20 -2.68 7.17
CA ALA A 52 5.71 -4.05 7.20
C ALA A 52 7.04 -4.15 7.99
N ARG A 53 7.93 -3.17 7.82
CA ARG A 53 9.23 -3.14 8.47
C ARG A 53 9.13 -2.90 9.98
N GLN A 54 8.31 -1.93 10.38
CA GLN A 54 8.21 -1.50 11.78
C GLN A 54 7.40 -2.45 12.67
N ASN A 55 6.58 -3.31 12.08
CA ASN A 55 5.68 -4.18 12.83
C ASN A 55 5.84 -5.62 12.31
N PRO A 56 6.35 -6.55 13.12
CA PRO A 56 6.56 -7.94 12.68
C PRO A 56 5.22 -8.64 12.40
N ALA A 57 5.28 -9.64 11.54
CA ALA A 57 4.16 -10.52 11.17
C ALA A 57 2.91 -9.78 10.64
N THR A 58 3.09 -8.60 10.04
CA THR A 58 1.99 -7.84 9.43
C THR A 58 1.75 -8.26 7.98
N VAL A 59 0.49 -8.20 7.57
CA VAL A 59 0.06 -8.45 6.19
C VAL A 59 -0.41 -7.15 5.56
N CYS A 60 0.34 -6.70 4.56
CA CYS A 60 0.10 -5.44 3.87
C CYS A 60 -0.18 -5.70 2.39
N TRP A 61 -1.30 -5.17 1.88
CA TRP A 61 -1.64 -5.28 0.48
C TRP A 61 -1.65 -3.93 -0.23
N TYR A 62 -1.08 -3.93 -1.43
CA TYR A 62 -1.32 -2.90 -2.45
C TYR A 62 -2.37 -3.44 -3.42
N VAL A 63 -3.47 -2.74 -3.57
CA VAL A 63 -4.60 -3.13 -4.41
C VAL A 63 -4.78 -2.11 -5.52
N ALA A 64 -4.70 -2.54 -6.76
CA ALA A 64 -5.00 -1.75 -7.95
C ALA A 64 -6.26 -2.28 -8.65
N PRO A 65 -6.85 -1.55 -9.60
CA PRO A 65 -8.04 -2.01 -10.33
C PRO A 65 -7.87 -3.38 -10.97
N THR A 66 -6.68 -3.69 -11.50
CA THR A 66 -6.35 -5.01 -12.03
C THR A 66 -4.99 -5.50 -11.54
N TYR A 67 -4.83 -6.82 -11.50
CA TYR A 67 -3.56 -7.45 -11.14
C TYR A 67 -2.42 -7.01 -12.07
N ARG A 68 -2.70 -6.87 -13.35
CA ARG A 68 -1.74 -6.36 -14.34
C ARG A 68 -1.28 -4.94 -14.01
N MET A 69 -2.20 -4.05 -13.62
CA MET A 69 -1.88 -2.69 -13.21
C MET A 69 -1.04 -2.69 -11.92
N ALA A 70 -1.41 -3.49 -10.93
CA ALA A 70 -0.64 -3.63 -9.70
C ALA A 70 0.82 -4.00 -10.00
N ARG A 71 1.04 -4.98 -10.89
CA ARG A 71 2.38 -5.40 -11.33
C ARG A 71 3.13 -4.28 -12.04
N GLN A 72 2.49 -3.61 -12.99
CA GLN A 72 3.13 -2.55 -13.79
C GLN A 72 3.52 -1.32 -12.97
N ILE A 73 2.65 -0.92 -12.03
CA ILE A 73 2.85 0.32 -11.26
C ILE A 73 3.81 0.09 -10.09
N MET A 74 3.67 -1.03 -9.36
CA MET A 74 4.28 -1.15 -8.04
C MET A 74 5.37 -2.22 -7.93
N TRP A 75 5.33 -3.31 -8.73
CA TRP A 75 6.20 -4.45 -8.46
C TRP A 75 7.69 -4.15 -8.58
N LYS A 76 8.10 -3.49 -9.66
CA LYS A 76 9.49 -3.06 -9.85
C LYS A 76 9.92 -2.10 -8.75
N GLU A 77 9.11 -1.08 -8.51
CA GLU A 77 9.36 -0.04 -7.51
C GLU A 77 9.53 -0.63 -6.11
N LEU A 78 8.68 -1.60 -5.73
CA LEU A 78 8.74 -2.25 -4.43
C LEU A 78 10.03 -3.07 -4.28
N LYS A 79 10.40 -3.85 -5.29
CA LYS A 79 11.65 -4.66 -5.28
C LYS A 79 12.92 -3.81 -5.17
N GLU A 80 12.94 -2.66 -5.80
CA GLU A 80 14.07 -1.73 -5.76
C GLU A 80 14.16 -0.97 -4.43
N HIS A 81 13.01 -0.79 -3.77
CA HIS A 81 12.95 -0.04 -2.51
C HIS A 81 13.24 -0.88 -1.27
N VAL A 82 12.81 -2.13 -1.26
CA VAL A 82 13.04 -3.03 -0.11
C VAL A 82 14.48 -3.52 -0.13
N PRO A 83 15.28 -3.25 0.93
CA PRO A 83 16.66 -3.71 1.00
C PRO A 83 16.75 -5.24 0.91
N THR A 84 17.68 -5.75 0.11
CA THR A 84 17.82 -7.18 -0.15
C THR A 84 18.03 -8.00 1.12
N HIS A 85 18.75 -7.46 2.11
CA HIS A 85 19.00 -8.13 3.39
C HIS A 85 17.76 -8.24 4.29
N GLU A 86 16.70 -7.48 4.01
CA GLU A 86 15.41 -7.59 4.71
C GLU A 86 14.43 -8.55 4.03
N ILE A 87 14.74 -9.04 2.83
CA ILE A 87 13.88 -9.96 2.08
C ILE A 87 14.24 -11.40 2.48
N GLN A 88 13.29 -12.10 3.08
CA GLN A 88 13.37 -13.53 3.34
C GLN A 88 12.99 -14.35 2.11
N LYS A 89 11.89 -13.98 1.46
CA LYS A 89 11.39 -14.64 0.25
C LYS A 89 10.74 -13.65 -0.68
N LYS A 90 10.89 -13.89 -1.98
CA LYS A 90 10.24 -13.13 -3.04
C LYS A 90 9.57 -14.10 -4.01
N ASP A 91 8.30 -13.84 -4.32
CA ASP A 91 7.49 -14.59 -5.26
C ASP A 91 7.09 -13.68 -6.43
N GLU A 92 7.64 -13.96 -7.61
CA GLU A 92 7.38 -13.19 -8.84
C GLU A 92 6.02 -13.53 -9.48
N THR A 93 5.47 -14.68 -9.16
CA THR A 93 4.16 -15.12 -9.67
C THR A 93 3.04 -14.53 -8.83
N ASP A 94 3.14 -14.65 -7.51
CA ASP A 94 2.14 -14.11 -6.56
C ASP A 94 2.38 -12.62 -6.21
N LEU A 95 3.40 -11.99 -6.80
CA LEU A 95 3.80 -10.61 -6.52
C LEU A 95 3.89 -10.33 -5.01
N ARG A 96 4.62 -11.15 -4.30
CA ARG A 96 4.72 -11.14 -2.84
C ARG A 96 6.17 -11.05 -2.38
N ILE A 97 6.40 -10.19 -1.39
CA ILE A 97 7.67 -10.11 -0.65
C ILE A 97 7.38 -10.47 0.82
N GLU A 98 8.15 -11.40 1.33
CA GLU A 98 8.19 -11.80 2.73
C GLU A 98 9.46 -11.21 3.36
N LEU A 99 9.30 -10.43 4.42
CA LEU A 99 10.41 -9.83 5.13
C LEU A 99 10.95 -10.77 6.23
N VAL A 100 12.21 -10.59 6.61
CA VAL A 100 12.85 -11.39 7.68
C VAL A 100 12.16 -11.28 9.05
N ASN A 101 11.38 -10.23 9.28
CA ASN A 101 10.54 -10.08 10.47
C ASN A 101 9.19 -10.80 10.37
N GLY A 102 8.95 -11.59 9.32
CA GLY A 102 7.72 -12.34 9.06
C GLY A 102 6.58 -11.52 8.44
N SER A 103 6.80 -10.24 8.14
CA SER A 103 5.79 -9.42 7.48
C SER A 103 5.70 -9.71 5.99
N ILE A 104 4.52 -9.51 5.43
CA ILE A 104 4.21 -9.79 4.03
C ILE A 104 3.73 -8.52 3.36
N ILE A 105 4.31 -8.22 2.21
CA ILE A 105 3.79 -7.21 1.28
C ILE A 105 3.38 -7.92 0.00
N ALA A 106 2.12 -7.82 -0.40
CA ALA A 106 1.64 -8.44 -1.62
C ALA A 106 0.84 -7.45 -2.47
N LEU A 107 0.93 -7.64 -3.79
CA LEU A 107 0.20 -6.84 -4.77
C LEU A 107 -1.01 -7.63 -5.25
N ARG A 108 -2.15 -6.97 -5.35
CA ARG A 108 -3.43 -7.61 -5.69
C ARG A 108 -4.19 -6.78 -6.73
N GLY A 109 -5.01 -7.46 -7.51
CA GLY A 109 -5.99 -6.83 -8.41
C GLY A 109 -7.39 -6.91 -7.83
N ALA A 110 -8.15 -5.82 -7.96
CA ALA A 110 -9.57 -5.80 -7.60
C ALA A 110 -10.48 -6.45 -8.64
N ASP A 111 -9.92 -6.82 -9.80
CA ASP A 111 -10.61 -7.52 -10.89
C ASP A 111 -11.01 -8.97 -10.56
N ASN A 112 -10.48 -9.54 -9.47
CA ASN A 112 -10.90 -10.83 -8.93
C ASN A 112 -11.12 -10.75 -7.41
N PRO A 113 -12.25 -10.18 -6.95
CA PRO A 113 -12.51 -9.96 -5.52
C PRO A 113 -12.51 -11.23 -4.67
N ASP A 114 -12.90 -12.37 -5.24
CA ASP A 114 -12.93 -13.64 -4.50
C ASP A 114 -11.53 -14.12 -4.11
N SER A 115 -10.52 -13.81 -4.91
CA SER A 115 -9.12 -14.12 -4.58
C SER A 115 -8.58 -13.31 -3.39
N LEU A 116 -9.30 -12.28 -2.97
CA LEU A 116 -8.92 -11.40 -1.85
C LEU A 116 -9.54 -11.82 -0.52
N ARG A 117 -10.39 -12.86 -0.51
CA ARG A 117 -11.10 -13.34 0.69
C ARG A 117 -10.21 -14.20 1.59
N GLY A 118 -10.55 -14.26 2.88
CA GLY A 118 -9.95 -15.22 3.82
C GLY A 118 -8.59 -14.80 4.39
N VAL A 119 -8.14 -13.58 4.17
CA VAL A 119 -6.87 -13.06 4.70
C VAL A 119 -7.13 -11.89 5.63
N GLY A 120 -6.62 -11.95 6.87
CA GLY A 120 -6.63 -10.81 7.79
C GLY A 120 -5.54 -9.80 7.39
N LEU A 121 -5.90 -8.52 7.26
CA LEU A 121 -5.01 -7.46 6.81
C LEU A 121 -4.71 -6.44 7.91
N ASP A 122 -3.45 -6.02 7.99
CA ASP A 122 -2.99 -4.92 8.83
C ASP A 122 -2.99 -3.58 8.09
N LEU A 123 -2.78 -3.62 6.76
CA LEU A 123 -2.84 -2.45 5.90
C LEU A 123 -3.32 -2.83 4.49
N ALA A 124 -4.27 -2.08 3.97
CA ALA A 124 -4.62 -2.07 2.56
C ALA A 124 -4.37 -0.67 1.97
N VAL A 125 -3.59 -0.61 0.90
CA VAL A 125 -3.40 0.61 0.09
C VAL A 125 -4.11 0.37 -1.23
N LEU A 126 -5.23 1.09 -1.46
CA LEU A 126 -5.98 1.06 -2.70
C LEU A 126 -5.52 2.21 -3.59
N ASP A 127 -4.94 1.89 -4.73
CA ASP A 127 -4.46 2.90 -5.70
C ASP A 127 -5.38 2.93 -6.93
N GLU A 128 -5.51 4.11 -7.54
CA GLU A 128 -6.49 4.39 -8.59
C GLU A 128 -7.91 3.95 -8.19
N VAL A 129 -8.25 4.24 -6.94
CA VAL A 129 -9.45 3.72 -6.26
C VAL A 129 -10.76 4.10 -6.95
N GLN A 130 -10.79 5.18 -7.73
CA GLN A 130 -11.94 5.58 -8.53
C GLN A 130 -12.33 4.56 -9.61
N ASP A 131 -11.41 3.68 -9.98
CA ASP A 131 -11.60 2.61 -10.97
C ASP A 131 -11.76 1.21 -10.33
N ILE A 132 -11.84 1.14 -8.99
CA ILE A 132 -12.13 -0.09 -8.23
C ILE A 132 -13.64 -0.15 -7.93
N ASP A 133 -14.23 -1.33 -8.07
CA ASP A 133 -15.63 -1.55 -7.69
C ASP A 133 -15.78 -1.32 -6.16
N PRO A 134 -16.74 -0.48 -5.73
CA PRO A 134 -16.98 -0.24 -4.30
C PRO A 134 -17.29 -1.51 -3.50
N ASP A 135 -17.89 -2.53 -4.11
CA ASP A 135 -18.16 -3.79 -3.44
C ASP A 135 -16.88 -4.55 -3.07
N THR A 136 -15.80 -4.37 -3.80
CA THR A 136 -14.47 -4.91 -3.40
C THR A 136 -14.04 -4.34 -2.05
N TRP A 137 -14.27 -3.06 -1.81
CA TRP A 137 -14.01 -2.45 -0.50
C TRP A 137 -15.00 -2.93 0.56
N LEU A 138 -16.30 -2.80 0.28
CA LEU A 138 -17.35 -3.02 1.28
C LEU A 138 -17.46 -4.48 1.71
N ALA A 139 -17.41 -5.40 0.75
CA ALA A 139 -17.67 -6.82 0.98
C ALA A 139 -16.40 -7.67 1.21
N VAL A 140 -15.21 -7.16 0.86
CA VAL A 140 -13.97 -7.95 0.92
C VAL A 140 -12.89 -7.30 1.76
N LEU A 141 -12.38 -6.13 1.38
CA LEU A 141 -11.22 -5.54 2.05
C LEU A 141 -11.53 -4.97 3.42
N ARG A 142 -12.68 -4.33 3.60
CA ARG A 142 -13.10 -3.80 4.89
C ARG A 142 -13.28 -4.89 5.96
N PRO A 143 -13.96 -6.01 5.68
CA PRO A 143 -13.97 -7.17 6.58
C PRO A 143 -12.57 -7.73 6.87
N ALA A 144 -11.72 -7.90 5.86
CA ALA A 144 -10.35 -8.39 6.03
C ALA A 144 -9.50 -7.52 6.98
N LEU A 145 -9.75 -6.22 7.02
CA LEU A 145 -9.11 -5.27 7.94
C LEU A 145 -9.73 -5.28 9.35
N ALA A 146 -10.95 -5.82 9.52
CA ALA A 146 -11.64 -5.81 10.82
C ALA A 146 -10.95 -6.72 11.82
N ASP A 147 -10.54 -7.91 11.42
CA ASP A 147 -9.96 -8.93 12.30
C ASP A 147 -8.67 -8.48 13.00
N ARG A 148 -7.89 -7.62 12.35
CA ARG A 148 -6.62 -7.11 12.88
C ARG A 148 -6.65 -5.63 13.23
N MET A 149 -7.83 -5.01 13.26
CA MET A 149 -7.96 -3.54 13.40
C MET A 149 -7.10 -2.79 12.38
N GLY A 150 -6.97 -3.36 11.19
CA GLY A 150 -6.11 -2.89 10.13
C GLY A 150 -6.55 -1.53 9.59
N ARG A 151 -5.65 -0.89 8.86
CA ARG A 151 -5.81 0.46 8.31
C ARG A 151 -5.95 0.43 6.79
N ALA A 152 -6.58 1.45 6.22
CA ALA A 152 -6.60 1.64 4.77
C ALA A 152 -6.13 3.04 4.36
N LEU A 153 -5.49 3.09 3.19
CA LEU A 153 -5.18 4.31 2.47
C LEU A 153 -5.81 4.21 1.08
N PHE A 154 -6.71 5.13 0.79
CA PHE A 154 -7.35 5.27 -0.52
C PHE A 154 -6.61 6.34 -1.30
N CYS A 155 -6.03 5.98 -2.43
CA CYS A 155 -5.34 6.90 -3.33
C CYS A 155 -6.09 6.95 -4.66
N GLY A 156 -6.39 8.14 -5.12
CA GLY A 156 -7.07 8.32 -6.39
C GLY A 156 -6.76 9.65 -7.06
N THR A 157 -7.09 9.70 -8.34
CA THR A 157 -7.04 10.91 -9.15
C THR A 157 -8.48 11.37 -9.39
N PRO A 158 -8.80 12.68 -9.30
CA PRO A 158 -10.14 13.18 -9.60
C PRO A 158 -10.57 12.74 -11.01
N LYS A 159 -11.71 12.03 -11.11
CA LYS A 159 -12.25 11.50 -12.37
C LYS A 159 -13.78 11.61 -12.37
N GLY A 160 -14.28 12.85 -12.32
CA GLY A 160 -15.72 13.11 -12.22
C GLY A 160 -16.33 12.68 -10.89
N PHE A 161 -17.66 12.68 -10.82
CA PHE A 161 -18.41 12.24 -9.66
C PHE A 161 -18.56 10.70 -9.70
N ASN A 162 -17.84 10.01 -8.87
CA ASN A 162 -17.91 8.58 -8.68
C ASN A 162 -17.96 8.23 -7.18
N TRP A 163 -17.99 6.96 -6.80
CA TRP A 163 -18.11 6.52 -5.41
C TRP A 163 -16.97 6.96 -4.49
N PHE A 164 -15.84 7.33 -5.06
CA PHE A 164 -14.68 7.82 -4.31
C PHE A 164 -14.81 9.32 -3.98
N TYR A 165 -15.72 10.03 -4.66
CA TYR A 165 -15.97 11.46 -4.44
C TYR A 165 -16.86 11.68 -3.23
#